data_6e98a9694beea50093e81e6f4c3600ca
#
_entry.id   6e98a9694beea50093e81e6f4c3600ca
#
_cell.length_a   1.000
_cell.length_b   1.000
_cell.length_c   1.000
_cell.angle_alpha   90.00
_cell.angle_beta   90.00
_cell.angle_gamma   90.00
#
_symmetry.space_group_name_H-M   'P 1'
#
loop_
_entity.id
_entity.type
_entity.pdbx_description
1 polymer ?
#
loop_
_entity_poly.entity_id
_entity_poly.type
_entity_poly.pdbx_seq_one_letter_code
_entity_poly.pdbx_strand_id
1 'polypeptide(L)'
;VLVDSAGASGGAHAVVKEVFSEIGTLDLWRVAIPPGKPLAYGSAPRPDGGYCLLFGLPGNPVSSYVTFELFVRPVLRRLRGEDPFGGRLRTAATLTGPVRKSAGRRAFIRVRLEEDGDQPGRWLAHLAGRQGSHVLSALALADGLAIIPEDTPGAEAGAEVEVIRLDVEIA
;
A
#
# COMPACT_ATOMS: atom_id res chain seq x y z
N VAL A 1 2.13 -0.71 19.01
CA VAL A 1 2.12 0.06 17.75
C VAL A 1 0.96 1.04 17.77
N LEU A 2 1.22 2.29 17.41
CA LEU A 2 0.23 3.33 17.19
C LEU A 2 0.18 3.65 15.69
N VAL A 3 -1.01 3.66 15.11
CA VAL A 3 -1.21 3.99 13.69
C VAL A 3 -2.24 5.13 13.61
N ASP A 4 -1.85 6.22 12.98
CA ASP A 4 -2.74 7.35 12.67
C ASP A 4 -2.97 7.44 11.15
N SER A 5 -4.18 7.65 10.71
CA SER A 5 -4.55 7.73 9.28
C SER A 5 -4.97 9.12 8.81
N ALA A 6 -4.95 10.12 9.66
CA ALA A 6 -5.38 11.49 9.32
C ALA A 6 -4.22 12.47 9.13
N GLY A 7 -3.05 12.14 9.64
CA GLY A 7 -1.98 13.11 9.91
C GLY A 7 -1.04 13.46 8.78
N ALA A 8 -1.01 12.71 7.68
CA ALA A 8 0.05 12.88 6.68
C ALA A 8 -0.29 13.84 5.52
N SER A 9 -1.45 14.51 5.51
CA SER A 9 -1.84 15.42 4.42
C SER A 9 -2.35 16.78 4.92
N GLY A 10 -1.63 17.83 4.60
CA GLY A 10 -2.05 19.22 4.87
C GLY A 10 -1.84 19.69 6.31
N GLY A 11 -2.74 20.51 6.86
CA GLY A 11 -2.62 21.12 8.20
C GLY A 11 -2.55 20.11 9.36
N ALA A 12 -3.21 18.95 9.24
CA ALA A 12 -3.10 17.86 10.22
C ALA A 12 -1.71 17.20 10.25
N HIS A 13 -0.93 17.30 9.17
CA HIS A 13 0.44 16.80 9.10
C HIS A 13 1.37 17.49 10.09
N ALA A 14 1.15 18.78 10.37
CA ALA A 14 1.91 19.52 11.35
C ALA A 14 1.66 18.99 12.77
N VAL A 15 0.41 18.69 13.11
CA VAL A 15 0.01 18.21 14.44
C VAL A 15 0.58 16.83 14.75
N VAL A 16 0.46 15.87 13.81
CA VAL A 16 1.03 14.52 14.01
C VAL A 16 2.55 14.57 14.11
N LYS A 17 3.19 15.37 13.28
CA LYS A 17 4.64 15.58 13.35
C LYS A 17 5.05 16.19 14.70
N GLU A 18 4.35 17.21 15.17
CA GLU A 18 4.61 17.87 16.44
C GLU A 18 4.46 16.89 17.60
N VAL A 19 3.31 16.21 17.69
CA VAL A 19 3.03 15.22 18.73
C VAL A 19 4.05 14.08 18.72
N PHE A 20 4.33 13.49 17.56
CA PHE A 20 5.29 12.39 17.47
C PHE A 20 6.72 12.85 17.86
N SER A 21 7.10 14.08 17.50
CA SER A 21 8.40 14.65 17.89
C SER A 21 8.49 14.98 19.37
N GLU A 22 7.38 15.31 20.03
CA GLU A 22 7.33 15.55 21.47
C GLU A 22 7.42 14.27 22.30
N ILE A 23 6.78 13.19 21.83
CA ILE A 23 6.71 11.92 22.58
C ILE A 23 7.83 10.93 22.24
N GLY A 24 8.57 11.17 21.16
CA GLY A 24 9.59 10.22 20.70
C GLY A 24 10.45 10.73 19.56
N THR A 25 10.93 9.82 18.75
CA THR A 25 11.66 10.12 17.51
C THR A 25 10.71 10.04 16.30
N LEU A 26 10.94 10.87 15.30
CA LEU A 26 10.15 10.87 14.07
C LEU A 26 11.03 11.02 12.84
N ASP A 27 10.91 10.06 11.94
CA ASP A 27 11.44 10.12 10.58
C ASP A 27 10.28 10.32 9.59
N LEU A 28 10.36 11.39 8.82
CA LEU A 28 9.37 11.68 7.76
C LEU A 28 9.91 11.20 6.44
N TRP A 29 9.23 10.21 5.86
CA TRP A 29 9.60 9.67 4.57
C TRP A 29 8.62 10.07 3.47
N ARG A 30 9.19 10.53 2.37
CA ARG A 30 8.47 10.66 1.11
C ARG A 30 8.75 9.40 0.30
N VAL A 31 7.89 8.40 0.43
CA VAL A 31 8.03 7.17 -0.34
C VAL A 31 7.63 7.40 -1.81
N ALA A 32 8.39 6.83 -2.72
CA ALA A 32 8.18 6.98 -4.16
C ALA A 32 7.11 6.01 -4.69
N ILE A 33 5.92 6.01 -4.05
CA ILE A 33 4.77 5.19 -4.43
C ILE A 33 3.51 6.06 -4.64
N PRO A 34 2.82 5.99 -5.76
CA PRO A 34 1.45 6.41 -5.93
C PRO A 34 0.49 5.20 -5.83
N PRO A 35 -0.60 5.30 -5.04
CA PRO A 35 -0.86 6.30 -4.00
C PRO A 35 -0.04 6.01 -2.72
N GLY A 36 0.28 7.06 -1.90
CA GLY A 36 0.90 6.83 -0.59
C GLY A 36 2.18 7.63 -0.30
N LYS A 37 2.41 8.74 -1.00
CA LYS A 37 3.64 9.53 -0.94
C LYS A 37 4.11 9.98 0.45
N PRO A 38 3.27 10.53 1.37
CA PRO A 38 3.71 10.87 2.71
C PRO A 38 3.54 9.66 3.66
N LEU A 39 4.59 9.31 4.36
CA LEU A 39 4.58 8.32 5.44
C LEU A 39 5.44 8.87 6.57
N ALA A 40 4.89 8.96 7.79
CA ALA A 40 5.63 9.23 8.99
C ALA A 40 5.89 7.91 9.72
N TYR A 41 7.11 7.72 10.21
CA TYR A 41 7.50 6.57 11.01
C TYR A 41 8.35 7.04 12.17
N GLY A 42 8.16 6.43 13.33
CA GLY A 42 8.92 6.78 14.51
C GLY A 42 8.75 5.79 15.65
N SER A 43 9.30 6.15 16.81
CA SER A 43 9.12 5.39 18.04
C SER A 43 9.04 6.30 19.24
N ALA A 44 8.24 5.91 20.23
CA ALA A 44 8.15 6.57 21.53
C ALA A 44 8.50 5.59 22.66
N PRO A 45 9.22 6.03 23.70
CA PRO A 45 9.50 5.20 24.87
C PRO A 45 8.18 4.87 25.59
N ARG A 46 8.12 3.69 26.19
CA ARG A 46 7.00 3.24 27.03
C ARG A 46 7.41 3.27 28.50
N PRO A 47 6.46 3.46 29.42
CA PRO A 47 6.74 3.43 30.86
C PRO A 47 7.35 2.12 31.36
N ASP A 48 7.10 1.01 30.66
CA ASP A 48 7.64 -0.33 30.98
C ASP A 48 9.06 -0.59 30.45
N GLY A 49 9.74 0.43 29.90
CA GLY A 49 11.10 0.34 29.34
C GLY A 49 11.17 -0.14 27.88
N GLY A 50 10.04 -0.41 27.23
CA GLY A 50 9.98 -0.76 25.82
C GLY A 50 9.73 0.46 24.92
N TYR A 51 9.45 0.20 23.64
CA TYR A 51 9.11 1.21 22.63
C TYR A 51 7.77 0.94 21.99
N CYS A 52 7.03 2.01 21.70
CA CYS A 52 5.86 1.99 20.84
C CYS A 52 6.26 2.48 19.45
N LEU A 53 6.06 1.67 18.42
CA LEU A 53 6.27 2.11 17.03
C LEU A 53 5.12 3.01 16.60
N LEU A 54 5.45 4.11 15.94
CA LEU A 54 4.53 5.16 15.51
C LEU A 54 4.46 5.19 13.98
N PHE A 55 3.25 5.18 13.41
CA PHE A 55 3.01 5.31 11.98
C PHE A 55 1.97 6.39 11.71
N GLY A 56 2.33 7.40 10.91
CA GLY A 56 1.41 8.39 10.37
C GLY A 56 1.17 8.13 8.90
N LEU A 57 -0.03 7.68 8.56
CA LEU A 57 -0.44 7.35 7.20
C LEU A 57 -1.05 8.55 6.49
N PRO A 58 -1.10 8.55 5.13
CA PRO A 58 -1.78 9.60 4.37
C PRO A 58 -3.25 9.72 4.75
N GLY A 59 -3.82 10.92 4.69
CA GLY A 59 -5.25 11.14 4.95
C GLY A 59 -6.19 10.62 3.84
N ASN A 60 -5.70 10.43 2.61
CA ASN A 60 -6.50 9.83 1.55
C ASN A 60 -6.68 8.32 1.79
N PRO A 61 -7.93 7.80 1.83
CA PRO A 61 -8.19 6.43 2.28
C PRO A 61 -7.49 5.35 1.45
N VAL A 62 -7.43 5.48 0.14
CA VAL A 62 -6.69 4.54 -0.71
C VAL A 62 -5.19 4.59 -0.44
N SER A 63 -4.63 5.79 -0.26
CA SER A 63 -3.22 5.95 0.09
C SER A 63 -2.91 5.35 1.45
N SER A 64 -3.79 5.60 2.43
CA SER A 64 -3.69 5.05 3.79
C SER A 64 -3.69 3.52 3.76
N TYR A 65 -4.63 2.92 3.03
CA TYR A 65 -4.72 1.47 2.88
C TYR A 65 -3.46 0.88 2.23
N VAL A 66 -3.03 1.43 1.09
CA VAL A 66 -1.83 0.93 0.40
C VAL A 66 -0.57 1.05 1.27
N THR A 67 -0.39 2.18 1.97
CA THR A 67 0.75 2.34 2.89
C THR A 67 0.65 1.41 4.11
N PHE A 68 -0.56 1.15 4.61
CA PHE A 68 -0.77 0.16 5.66
C PHE A 68 -0.32 -1.24 5.21
N GLU A 69 -0.81 -1.71 4.06
CA GLU A 69 -0.47 -3.03 3.52
C GLU A 69 1.04 -3.20 3.27
N LEU A 70 1.70 -2.14 2.81
CA LEU A 70 3.11 -2.22 2.43
C LEU A 70 4.10 -2.02 3.59
N PHE A 71 3.72 -1.26 4.63
CA PHE A 71 4.65 -0.87 5.69
C PHE A 71 4.20 -1.28 7.09
N VAL A 72 2.94 -1.08 7.44
CA VAL A 72 2.45 -1.36 8.80
C VAL A 72 2.20 -2.84 9.00
N ARG A 73 1.49 -3.47 8.06
CA ARG A 73 1.14 -4.90 8.14
C ARG A 73 2.37 -5.80 8.27
N PRO A 74 3.47 -5.63 7.48
CA PRO A 74 4.70 -6.40 7.67
C PRO A 74 5.30 -6.26 9.08
N VAL A 75 5.26 -5.07 9.66
CA VAL A 75 5.75 -4.83 11.03
C VAL A 75 4.87 -5.53 12.06
N LEU A 76 3.55 -5.47 11.92
CA LEU A 76 2.62 -6.17 12.81
C LEU A 76 2.84 -7.69 12.76
N ARG A 77 3.01 -8.28 11.57
CA ARG A 77 3.34 -9.70 11.41
C ARG A 77 4.67 -10.05 12.09
N ARG A 78 5.70 -9.23 11.88
CA ARG A 78 7.01 -9.45 12.51
C ARG A 78 6.92 -9.42 14.05
N LEU A 79 6.13 -8.51 14.60
CA LEU A 79 5.91 -8.43 16.05
C LEU A 79 5.15 -9.64 16.61
N ARG A 80 4.37 -10.31 15.79
CA ARG A 80 3.70 -11.58 16.12
C ARG A 80 4.59 -12.82 15.94
N GLY A 81 5.82 -12.65 15.47
CA GLY A 81 6.75 -13.74 15.16
C GLY A 81 6.51 -14.43 13.82
N GLU A 82 5.68 -13.84 12.96
CA GLU A 82 5.37 -14.32 11.63
C GLU A 82 6.35 -13.77 10.57
N ASP A 83 6.36 -14.38 9.37
CA ASP A 83 7.06 -13.80 8.22
C ASP A 83 6.44 -12.44 7.85
N PRO A 84 7.22 -11.35 7.89
CA PRO A 84 6.70 -10.01 7.59
C PRO A 84 6.15 -9.85 6.18
N PHE A 85 6.66 -10.60 5.22
CA PHE A 85 6.24 -10.56 3.82
C PHE A 85 5.24 -11.67 3.43
N GLY A 86 4.94 -12.56 4.36
CA GLY A 86 3.91 -13.59 4.22
C GLY A 86 2.48 -13.04 4.35
N GLY A 87 1.52 -13.95 4.27
CA GLY A 87 0.09 -13.68 4.50
C GLY A 87 -0.66 -13.03 3.32
N ARG A 88 0.01 -12.48 2.32
CA ARG A 88 -0.61 -12.04 1.06
C ARG A 88 -0.08 -12.90 -0.08
N LEU A 89 -0.97 -13.60 -0.74
CA LEU A 89 -0.64 -14.33 -1.96
C LEU A 89 -0.22 -13.33 -3.04
N ARG A 90 0.83 -13.68 -3.78
CA ARG A 90 1.25 -12.95 -4.99
C ARG A 90 0.98 -13.83 -6.20
N THR A 91 0.44 -13.26 -7.24
CA THR A 91 0.16 -13.97 -8.48
C THR A 91 0.58 -13.13 -9.68
N ALA A 92 0.97 -13.79 -10.76
CA ALA A 92 1.11 -13.14 -12.05
C ALA A 92 -0.27 -12.99 -12.69
N ALA A 93 -0.53 -11.85 -13.34
CA ALA A 93 -1.76 -11.61 -14.06
C ALA A 93 -1.51 -10.76 -15.31
N THR A 94 -2.32 -10.95 -16.34
CA THR A 94 -2.26 -10.18 -17.58
C THR A 94 -3.19 -8.98 -17.50
N LEU A 95 -2.66 -7.77 -17.68
CA LEU A 95 -3.47 -6.55 -17.74
C LEU A 95 -4.41 -6.57 -18.94
N THR A 96 -5.70 -6.30 -18.70
CA THR A 96 -6.69 -6.21 -19.78
C THR A 96 -6.80 -4.81 -20.37
N GLY A 97 -6.22 -3.81 -19.73
CA GLY A 97 -6.19 -2.42 -20.20
C GLY A 97 -4.88 -1.73 -19.85
N PRO A 98 -4.54 -0.63 -20.53
CA PRO A 98 -3.30 0.07 -20.30
C PRO A 98 -3.31 0.84 -18.98
N VAL A 99 -2.15 0.93 -18.33
CA VAL A 99 -1.89 1.73 -17.15
C VAL A 99 -0.86 2.80 -17.48
N ARG A 100 -1.12 4.05 -17.11
CA ARG A 100 -0.17 5.17 -17.26
C ARG A 100 0.20 5.72 -15.89
N LYS A 101 1.48 6.02 -15.69
CA LYS A 101 2.01 6.66 -14.50
C LYS A 101 3.25 7.50 -14.82
N SER A 102 3.65 8.36 -13.90
CA SER A 102 4.96 9.02 -14.00
C SER A 102 6.08 8.01 -13.72
N ALA A 103 7.14 8.04 -14.52
CA ALA A 103 8.36 7.28 -14.24
C ALA A 103 8.99 7.70 -12.89
N GLY A 104 9.86 6.87 -12.33
CA GLY A 104 10.55 7.11 -11.06
C GLY A 104 9.72 6.76 -9.82
N ARG A 105 8.54 6.17 -9.96
CA ARG A 105 7.71 5.72 -8.84
C ARG A 105 7.07 4.37 -9.11
N ARG A 106 7.18 3.45 -8.18
CA ARG A 106 6.46 2.16 -8.22
C ARG A 106 4.99 2.38 -7.92
N ALA A 107 4.09 2.01 -8.82
CA ALA A 107 2.65 2.21 -8.63
C ALA A 107 1.94 0.92 -8.22
N PHE A 108 0.92 1.09 -7.37
CA PHE A 108 0.03 0.02 -6.89
C PHE A 108 -1.38 0.30 -7.41
N ILE A 109 -1.76 -0.43 -8.45
CA ILE A 109 -2.98 -0.23 -9.22
C ILE A 109 -4.05 -1.20 -8.70
N ARG A 110 -5.23 -0.69 -8.34
CA ARG A 110 -6.36 -1.51 -7.91
C ARG A 110 -6.92 -2.27 -9.09
N VAL A 111 -6.93 -3.60 -8.97
CA VAL A 111 -7.42 -4.50 -10.02
C VAL A 111 -8.43 -5.48 -9.46
N ARG A 112 -9.38 -5.88 -10.30
CA ARG A 112 -10.17 -7.08 -10.13
C ARG A 112 -9.46 -8.22 -10.85
N LEU A 113 -9.50 -9.40 -10.26
CA LEU A 113 -8.91 -10.59 -10.84
C LEU A 113 -10.00 -11.52 -11.36
N GLU A 114 -9.81 -12.02 -12.56
CA GLU A 114 -10.65 -13.00 -13.20
C GLU A 114 -9.77 -14.14 -13.72
N GLU A 115 -10.16 -15.38 -13.52
CA GLU A 115 -9.44 -16.51 -14.11
C GLU A 115 -9.63 -16.51 -15.62
N ASP A 116 -8.54 -16.69 -16.36
CA ASP A 116 -8.60 -16.75 -17.82
C ASP A 116 -9.30 -18.03 -18.27
N GLY A 117 -10.50 -17.90 -18.81
CA GLY A 117 -11.32 -19.04 -19.24
C GLY A 117 -10.69 -19.86 -20.35
N ASP A 118 -9.79 -19.27 -21.15
CA ASP A 118 -9.07 -19.96 -22.24
C ASP A 118 -7.77 -20.62 -21.75
N GLN A 119 -7.25 -20.19 -20.60
CA GLN A 119 -5.97 -20.67 -20.05
C GLN A 119 -6.08 -20.89 -18.53
N PRO A 120 -6.57 -22.05 -18.08
CA PRO A 120 -6.73 -22.36 -16.64
C PRO A 120 -5.47 -22.13 -15.85
N GLY A 121 -5.61 -21.49 -14.68
CA GLY A 121 -4.50 -21.12 -13.80
C GLY A 121 -3.82 -19.80 -14.14
N ARG A 122 -4.21 -19.12 -15.22
CA ARG A 122 -3.82 -17.73 -15.52
C ARG A 122 -4.87 -16.75 -15.04
N TRP A 123 -4.41 -15.55 -14.71
CA TRP A 123 -5.27 -14.48 -14.20
C TRP A 123 -5.26 -13.28 -15.14
N LEU A 124 -6.45 -12.72 -15.35
CA LEU A 124 -6.66 -11.43 -15.99
C LEU A 124 -6.82 -10.35 -14.92
N ALA A 125 -6.14 -9.23 -15.10
CA ALA A 125 -6.20 -8.09 -14.19
C ALA A 125 -6.94 -6.91 -14.85
N HIS A 126 -8.17 -6.71 -14.43
CA HIS A 126 -9.02 -5.60 -14.87
C HIS A 126 -8.86 -4.41 -13.93
N LEU A 127 -8.77 -3.19 -14.45
CA LEU A 127 -8.75 -2.01 -13.59
C LEU A 127 -10.04 -1.92 -12.76
N ALA A 128 -9.92 -1.86 -11.44
CA ALA A 128 -11.05 -1.76 -10.52
C ALA A 128 -11.63 -0.32 -10.47
N GLY A 129 -11.91 0.27 -11.66
CA GLY A 129 -12.40 1.64 -11.79
C GLY A 129 -11.29 2.71 -11.80
N ARG A 130 -11.67 3.96 -11.47
CA ARG A 130 -10.74 5.11 -11.50
C ARG A 130 -9.65 4.98 -10.44
N GLN A 131 -8.40 5.26 -10.82
CA GLN A 131 -7.21 5.03 -9.99
C GLN A 131 -6.83 6.22 -9.07
N GLY A 132 -7.70 7.20 -8.87
CA GLY A 132 -7.47 8.32 -7.94
C GLY A 132 -7.36 7.86 -6.48
N SER A 133 -6.51 8.53 -5.69
CA SER A 133 -6.30 8.18 -4.26
C SER A 133 -7.50 8.42 -3.35
N HIS A 134 -8.50 9.18 -3.84
CA HIS A 134 -9.76 9.48 -3.16
C HIS A 134 -10.91 8.54 -3.57
N VAL A 135 -10.69 7.65 -4.55
CA VAL A 135 -11.74 6.78 -5.11
C VAL A 135 -11.81 5.48 -4.29
N LEU A 136 -12.52 5.54 -3.16
CA LEU A 136 -12.66 4.39 -2.24
C LEU A 136 -13.43 3.23 -2.87
N SER A 137 -14.38 3.51 -3.76
CA SER A 137 -15.13 2.47 -4.49
C SER A 137 -14.23 1.56 -5.33
N ALA A 138 -13.18 2.11 -5.93
CA ALA A 138 -12.20 1.31 -6.67
C ALA A 138 -11.37 0.38 -5.75
N LEU A 139 -11.18 0.76 -4.49
CA LEU A 139 -10.54 -0.10 -3.49
C LEU A 139 -11.51 -1.21 -3.01
N ALA A 140 -12.76 -0.85 -2.78
CA ALA A 140 -13.79 -1.81 -2.34
C ALA A 140 -14.08 -2.91 -3.39
N LEU A 141 -13.84 -2.60 -4.66
CA LEU A 141 -14.01 -3.55 -5.78
C LEU A 141 -12.74 -4.30 -6.15
N ALA A 142 -11.60 -3.99 -5.52
CA ALA A 142 -10.32 -4.56 -5.88
C ALA A 142 -10.08 -5.90 -5.18
N ASP A 143 -9.71 -6.91 -5.95
CA ASP A 143 -9.21 -8.19 -5.44
C ASP A 143 -7.69 -8.15 -5.22
N GLY A 144 -7.00 -7.14 -5.78
CA GLY A 144 -5.55 -7.02 -5.67
C GLY A 144 -4.97 -5.66 -6.04
N LEU A 145 -3.68 -5.53 -5.76
CA LEU A 145 -2.83 -4.41 -6.13
C LEU A 145 -1.80 -4.88 -7.18
N ALA A 146 -2.01 -4.53 -8.44
CA ALA A 146 -1.02 -4.77 -9.49
C ALA A 146 0.16 -3.81 -9.34
N ILE A 147 1.36 -4.35 -9.42
CA ILE A 147 2.62 -3.61 -9.24
C ILE A 147 3.15 -3.17 -10.61
N ILE A 148 3.27 -1.86 -10.81
CA ILE A 148 3.95 -1.31 -11.99
C ILE A 148 5.30 -0.76 -11.55
N PRO A 149 6.42 -1.27 -12.08
CA PRO A 149 7.77 -0.89 -11.68
C PRO A 149 8.05 0.61 -11.84
N GLU A 150 8.99 1.13 -11.06
CA GLU A 150 9.37 2.55 -11.04
C GLU A 150 10.00 3.04 -12.33
N ASP A 151 10.73 2.19 -13.02
CA ASP A 151 11.50 2.48 -14.24
C ASP A 151 10.65 2.59 -15.51
N THR A 152 9.36 2.24 -15.42
CA THR A 152 8.43 2.30 -16.57
C THR A 152 7.45 3.47 -16.45
N PRO A 153 7.01 4.08 -17.58
CA PRO A 153 5.95 5.09 -17.59
C PRO A 153 4.53 4.48 -17.50
N GLY A 154 4.43 3.16 -17.36
CA GLY A 154 3.18 2.42 -17.29
C GLY A 154 3.35 1.00 -17.81
N ALA A 155 2.23 0.38 -18.17
CA ALA A 155 2.17 -0.92 -18.81
C ALA A 155 1.03 -0.93 -19.84
N GLU A 156 1.22 -1.64 -20.95
CA GLU A 156 0.19 -1.79 -21.99
C GLU A 156 -0.77 -2.93 -21.64
N ALA A 157 -1.93 -2.95 -22.31
CA ALA A 157 -2.81 -4.11 -22.30
C ALA A 157 -2.03 -5.34 -22.82
N GLY A 158 -2.25 -6.49 -22.20
CA GLY A 158 -1.51 -7.73 -22.50
C GLY A 158 -0.20 -7.87 -21.72
N ALA A 159 0.27 -6.84 -21.01
CA ALA A 159 1.48 -6.95 -20.19
C ALA A 159 1.22 -7.83 -18.94
N GLU A 160 2.17 -8.69 -18.62
CA GLU A 160 2.17 -9.45 -17.38
C GLU A 160 2.66 -8.56 -16.22
N VAL A 161 1.94 -8.61 -15.10
CA VAL A 161 2.23 -7.87 -13.88
C VAL A 161 2.11 -8.77 -12.66
N GLU A 162 2.89 -8.47 -11.62
CA GLU A 162 2.71 -9.08 -10.30
C GLU A 162 1.55 -8.40 -9.59
N VAL A 163 0.68 -9.18 -8.95
CA VAL A 163 -0.45 -8.70 -8.15
C VAL A 163 -0.36 -9.21 -6.73
N ILE A 164 -0.40 -8.30 -5.76
CA ILE A 164 -0.62 -8.63 -4.34
C ILE A 164 -2.12 -8.85 -4.15
N ARG A 165 -2.53 -10.06 -3.81
CA ARG A 165 -3.94 -10.40 -3.57
C ARG A 165 -4.42 -9.83 -2.24
N LEU A 166 -5.56 -9.17 -2.26
CA LEU A 166 -6.21 -8.60 -1.06
C LEU A 166 -7.36 -9.47 -0.57
N ASP A 167 -7.93 -10.28 -1.44
CA ASP A 167 -9.05 -11.17 -1.22
C ASP A 167 -8.66 -12.49 -0.52
N VAL A 168 -7.36 -12.83 -0.52
CA VAL A 168 -6.83 -14.06 0.08
C VAL A 168 -5.76 -13.73 1.11
N GLU A 169 -5.88 -14.31 2.28
CA GLU A 169 -4.84 -14.31 3.31
C GLU A 169 -4.37 -15.74 3.56
N ILE A 170 -3.05 -15.96 3.47
CA ILE A 170 -2.42 -17.23 3.82
C ILE A 170 -1.91 -17.17 5.26
N ALA A 171 -2.14 -18.26 5.99
CA ALA A 171 -1.73 -18.39 7.38
C ALA A 171 -0.20 -18.37 7.56
#